data_72543d0fc5d888f877258fa51c26fe1f
#
_entry.id   72543d0fc5d888f877258fa51c26fe1f
#
_cell.length_a   1.000
_cell.length_b   1.000
_cell.length_c   1.000
_cell.angle_alpha   90.00
_cell.angle_beta   90.00
_cell.angle_gamma   90.00
#
_symmetry.space_group_name_H-M   'P 1'
#
loop_
_entity.id
_entity.type
_entity.pdbx_description
1 polymer ?
#
loop_
_entity_poly.entity_id
_entity_poly.type
_entity_poly.pdbx_seq_one_letter_code
_entity_poly.pdbx_strand_id
1 'polypeptide(L)'
;TPLFSFIKHLFDLLSSKEDDYFKSLDYLNFVLHPYTKNITLKLSSEVTRMLFHAIEEFLNSNRFKNVITLAEIENVIKDLANDYRILQSQAQLEEHIKTIHDNTINLFANISNIKDFANKTKRLVNFIYENITAKKHILFFPYCEEMLSALTELENSLIANEAFNNSHEYFDFFKKFISLFKVPFKGTPIKDVQILGFLESRNLKFDNVYILDVNEGTLPDTQREESILPFDVRVSLGLPTYKEKDILYDYYLNNIISGAKKTVIFYLENDTTEKSRFVEKIIWEKQKISKNLDETFFMPISYKFALAPYKPQPVGKKDEMFDFLKNFTYSASSLDIYFSCPLKFYYQYVLLPRKEDGLAEDIEGKDVGNLVHDILATYFSDKDTAWQKEKFINIVEEKFTNSFGSNIKGEALIIKHQITKRLEEFIKQYENLAGTEVQILELEKELSLKASISDIGLISFKGRIDRIEKRQSELFIIDYKTSSLSEKYKVKWDKFIFEDRENWAKAFKTIQLFFYLFMLKNSPEYDSLTLNASIILLGEKDLTKAEIKLFKEEAQRENLNYIDAIIGTLITEILKNEQFEPTKDLKECKNCDYKDVCWR
;
A
#
# COMPACT_ATOMS: atom_id res chain seq x y z
N THR A 1 -13.65 -2.64 -17.69
CA THR A 1 -14.95 -3.16 -17.20
C THR A 1 -14.72 -4.12 -16.04
N PRO A 2 -15.67 -4.31 -15.10
CA PRO A 2 -15.54 -5.27 -14.01
C PRO A 2 -15.27 -6.71 -14.48
N LEU A 3 -15.91 -7.13 -15.58
CA LEU A 3 -15.67 -8.46 -16.16
C LEU A 3 -14.22 -8.62 -16.66
N PHE A 4 -13.68 -7.60 -17.32
CA PHE A 4 -12.29 -7.61 -17.76
C PHE A 4 -11.32 -7.60 -16.56
N SER A 5 -11.62 -6.82 -15.51
CA SER A 5 -10.80 -6.81 -14.29
C SER A 5 -10.76 -8.18 -13.61
N PHE A 6 -11.90 -8.86 -13.55
CA PHE A 6 -11.99 -10.23 -13.03
C PHE A 6 -11.09 -11.20 -13.82
N ILE A 7 -11.22 -11.19 -15.16
CA ILE A 7 -10.40 -12.03 -16.03
C ILE A 7 -8.91 -11.68 -15.88
N LYS A 8 -8.58 -10.39 -15.79
CA LYS A 8 -7.21 -9.94 -15.57
C LYS A 8 -6.63 -10.51 -14.27
N HIS A 9 -7.31 -10.39 -13.14
CA HIS A 9 -6.81 -10.93 -11.86
C HIS A 9 -6.63 -12.45 -11.89
N LEU A 10 -7.52 -13.19 -12.58
CA LEU A 10 -7.32 -14.62 -12.78
C LEU A 10 -6.03 -14.89 -13.57
N PHE A 11 -5.78 -14.09 -14.61
CA PHE A 11 -4.62 -14.31 -15.47
C PHE A 11 -3.31 -13.83 -14.86
N ASP A 12 -3.34 -12.76 -14.05
CA ASP A 12 -2.20 -12.37 -13.22
C ASP A 12 -1.84 -13.51 -12.25
N LEU A 13 -2.84 -14.13 -11.60
CA LEU A 13 -2.65 -15.30 -10.74
C LEU A 13 -2.03 -16.48 -11.51
N LEU A 14 -2.58 -16.85 -12.66
CA LEU A 14 -2.06 -17.95 -13.47
C LEU A 14 -0.65 -17.68 -14.00
N SER A 15 -0.31 -16.44 -14.28
CA SER A 15 1.04 -16.00 -14.70
C SER A 15 2.05 -16.03 -13.55
N SER A 16 1.58 -15.94 -12.30
CA SER A 16 2.43 -16.04 -11.11
C SER A 16 2.77 -17.48 -10.72
N LYS A 17 2.19 -18.47 -11.41
CA LYS A 17 2.39 -19.88 -11.09
C LYS A 17 3.82 -20.33 -11.39
N GLU A 18 4.51 -20.84 -10.36
CA GLU A 18 5.78 -21.55 -10.45
C GLU A 18 5.60 -22.94 -9.83
N ASP A 19 5.76 -23.98 -10.64
CA ASP A 19 5.42 -25.35 -10.28
C ASP A 19 3.93 -25.46 -9.83
N ASP A 20 3.67 -25.74 -8.54
CA ASP A 20 2.33 -25.77 -7.95
C ASP A 20 2.03 -24.56 -7.05
N TYR A 21 2.96 -23.59 -6.97
CA TYR A 21 2.82 -22.41 -6.13
C TYR A 21 2.30 -21.22 -6.92
N PHE A 22 1.44 -20.43 -6.28
CA PHE A 22 0.95 -19.14 -6.75
C PHE A 22 1.38 -18.05 -5.78
N LYS A 23 1.54 -16.82 -6.27
CA LYS A 23 1.73 -15.67 -5.37
C LYS A 23 0.47 -15.44 -4.52
N SER A 24 0.65 -15.35 -3.21
CA SER A 24 -0.47 -15.18 -2.26
C SER A 24 -1.28 -13.92 -2.53
N LEU A 25 -0.62 -12.82 -2.91
CA LEU A 25 -1.29 -11.57 -3.24
C LEU A 25 -2.15 -11.68 -4.50
N ASP A 26 -1.64 -12.31 -5.57
CA ASP A 26 -2.40 -12.50 -6.81
C ASP A 26 -3.61 -13.41 -6.57
N TYR A 27 -3.45 -14.43 -5.70
CA TYR A 27 -4.56 -15.26 -5.27
C TYR A 27 -5.62 -14.46 -4.53
N LEU A 28 -5.24 -13.60 -3.56
CA LEU A 28 -6.17 -12.74 -2.85
C LEU A 28 -6.87 -11.74 -3.77
N ASN A 29 -6.14 -11.08 -4.67
CA ASN A 29 -6.71 -10.17 -5.66
C ASN A 29 -7.80 -10.85 -6.51
N PHE A 30 -7.58 -12.12 -6.86
CA PHE A 30 -8.57 -12.90 -7.61
C PHE A 30 -9.76 -13.31 -6.75
N VAL A 31 -9.56 -13.89 -5.56
CA VAL A 31 -10.68 -14.43 -4.76
C VAL A 31 -11.51 -13.34 -4.09
N LEU A 32 -10.91 -12.20 -3.75
CA LEU A 32 -11.61 -11.04 -3.19
C LEU A 32 -12.30 -10.18 -4.26
N HIS A 33 -12.04 -10.44 -5.55
CA HIS A 33 -12.75 -9.74 -6.61
C HIS A 33 -14.28 -9.94 -6.46
N PRO A 34 -15.10 -8.88 -6.66
CA PRO A 34 -16.55 -8.96 -6.48
C PRO A 34 -17.23 -10.11 -7.23
N TYR A 35 -16.69 -10.54 -8.36
CA TYR A 35 -17.26 -11.66 -9.12
C TYR A 35 -16.90 -13.02 -8.51
N THR A 36 -15.72 -13.18 -7.90
CA THR A 36 -15.33 -14.43 -7.24
C THR A 36 -16.00 -14.56 -5.88
N LYS A 37 -15.89 -13.56 -5.02
CA LYS A 37 -16.41 -13.64 -3.64
C LYS A 37 -17.95 -13.66 -3.53
N ASN A 38 -18.65 -13.38 -4.61
CA ASN A 38 -20.13 -13.47 -4.64
C ASN A 38 -20.66 -14.66 -5.45
N ILE A 39 -19.84 -15.65 -5.74
CA ILE A 39 -20.28 -16.90 -6.38
C ILE A 39 -21.26 -17.62 -5.44
N THR A 40 -22.36 -18.07 -6.04
CA THR A 40 -23.39 -18.87 -5.39
C THR A 40 -23.49 -20.20 -6.12
N LEU A 41 -23.15 -21.29 -5.43
CA LEU A 41 -23.30 -22.67 -5.93
C LEU A 41 -24.36 -23.37 -5.09
N LYS A 42 -24.02 -24.53 -4.51
CA LYS A 42 -24.84 -25.20 -3.48
C LYS A 42 -24.92 -24.35 -2.20
N LEU A 43 -23.88 -23.56 -1.92
CA LEU A 43 -23.82 -22.63 -0.78
C LEU A 43 -24.06 -21.20 -1.23
N SER A 44 -24.53 -20.35 -0.29
CA SER A 44 -24.84 -18.96 -0.56
C SER A 44 -23.58 -18.10 -0.78
N SER A 45 -23.73 -16.97 -1.44
CA SER A 45 -22.63 -16.00 -1.61
C SER A 45 -22.12 -15.41 -0.28
N GLU A 46 -22.90 -15.47 0.79
CA GLU A 46 -22.46 -15.07 2.14
C GLU A 46 -21.40 -16.02 2.66
N VAL A 47 -21.62 -17.32 2.50
CA VAL A 47 -20.63 -18.35 2.87
C VAL A 47 -19.35 -18.18 2.04
N THR A 48 -19.48 -17.95 0.73
CA THR A 48 -18.32 -17.71 -0.15
C THR A 48 -17.49 -16.51 0.33
N ARG A 49 -18.17 -15.38 0.68
CA ARG A 49 -17.49 -14.21 1.24
C ARG A 49 -16.79 -14.51 2.56
N MET A 50 -17.47 -15.20 3.48
CA MET A 50 -16.89 -15.57 4.77
C MET A 50 -15.63 -16.42 4.59
N LEU A 51 -15.67 -17.41 3.71
CA LEU A 51 -14.51 -18.28 3.42
C LEU A 51 -13.33 -17.50 2.84
N PHE A 52 -13.56 -16.64 1.86
CA PHE A 52 -12.47 -15.88 1.26
C PHE A 52 -11.89 -14.82 2.20
N HIS A 53 -12.71 -14.18 3.03
CA HIS A 53 -12.19 -13.28 4.08
C HIS A 53 -11.45 -14.01 5.19
N ALA A 54 -11.84 -15.24 5.53
CA ALA A 54 -11.09 -16.07 6.47
C ALA A 54 -9.72 -16.49 5.91
N ILE A 55 -9.65 -16.82 4.61
CA ILE A 55 -8.38 -17.08 3.92
C ILE A 55 -7.51 -15.81 3.87
N GLU A 56 -8.11 -14.64 3.61
CA GLU A 56 -7.43 -13.35 3.67
C GLU A 56 -6.82 -13.10 5.05
N GLU A 57 -7.58 -13.29 6.13
CA GLU A 57 -7.11 -13.13 7.49
C GLU A 57 -5.98 -14.11 7.84
N PHE A 58 -6.09 -15.37 7.41
CA PHE A 58 -5.03 -16.37 7.55
C PHE A 58 -3.75 -15.94 6.82
N LEU A 59 -3.84 -15.49 5.58
CA LEU A 59 -2.68 -15.06 4.81
C LEU A 59 -2.07 -13.77 5.37
N ASN A 60 -2.90 -12.83 5.83
CA ASN A 60 -2.44 -11.60 6.45
C ASN A 60 -1.77 -11.85 7.82
N SER A 61 -2.22 -12.84 8.59
CA SER A 61 -1.54 -13.25 9.83
C SER A 61 -0.19 -13.92 9.56
N ASN A 62 -0.01 -14.53 8.38
CA ASN A 62 1.23 -15.13 7.91
C ASN A 62 1.90 -14.24 6.84
N ARG A 63 2.17 -12.97 7.15
CA ARG A 63 2.63 -11.91 6.23
C ARG A 63 3.77 -12.31 5.28
N PHE A 64 4.60 -13.27 5.67
CA PHE A 64 5.76 -13.72 4.89
C PHE A 64 5.45 -14.88 3.94
N LYS A 65 4.22 -15.41 3.96
CA LYS A 65 3.82 -16.47 3.07
C LYS A 65 3.46 -15.92 1.69
N ASN A 66 4.49 -15.50 0.95
CA ASN A 66 4.35 -14.87 -0.37
C ASN A 66 3.87 -15.83 -1.46
N VAL A 67 3.97 -17.14 -1.21
CA VAL A 67 3.52 -18.18 -2.14
C VAL A 67 2.65 -19.21 -1.43
N ILE A 68 1.66 -19.74 -2.14
CA ILE A 68 0.69 -20.70 -1.61
C ILE A 68 0.27 -21.69 -2.69
N THR A 69 -0.04 -22.93 -2.29
CA THR A 69 -0.66 -23.93 -3.17
C THR A 69 -2.17 -23.99 -2.94
N LEU A 70 -2.94 -24.43 -3.94
CA LEU A 70 -4.38 -24.63 -3.77
C LEU A 70 -4.70 -25.70 -2.71
N ALA A 71 -3.87 -26.73 -2.59
CA ALA A 71 -4.00 -27.76 -1.57
C ALA A 71 -3.82 -27.21 -0.15
N GLU A 72 -2.90 -26.26 0.05
CA GLU A 72 -2.75 -25.59 1.35
C GLU A 72 -3.97 -24.76 1.71
N ILE A 73 -4.57 -24.05 0.74
CA ILE A 73 -5.81 -23.29 0.93
C ILE A 73 -6.96 -24.21 1.33
N GLU A 74 -7.11 -25.34 0.63
CA GLU A 74 -8.14 -26.33 0.94
C GLU A 74 -7.94 -26.94 2.35
N ASN A 75 -6.70 -27.09 2.82
CA ASN A 75 -6.41 -27.54 4.18
C ASN A 75 -6.72 -26.48 5.24
N VAL A 76 -6.38 -25.22 4.98
CA VAL A 76 -6.68 -24.09 5.90
C VAL A 76 -8.19 -23.96 6.16
N ILE A 77 -9.03 -24.25 5.16
CA ILE A 77 -10.49 -24.21 5.31
C ILE A 77 -10.97 -25.20 6.37
N LYS A 78 -10.26 -26.32 6.59
CA LYS A 78 -10.58 -27.31 7.63
C LYS A 78 -10.51 -26.70 9.03
N ASP A 79 -9.49 -25.89 9.27
CA ASP A 79 -9.26 -25.28 10.57
C ASP A 79 -10.21 -24.07 10.78
N LEU A 80 -10.40 -23.25 9.75
CA LEU A 80 -11.26 -22.07 9.77
C LEU A 80 -12.76 -22.39 9.95
N ALA A 81 -13.24 -23.52 9.47
CA ALA A 81 -14.63 -23.93 9.62
C ALA A 81 -15.07 -24.04 11.09
N ASN A 82 -14.14 -24.35 11.99
CA ASN A 82 -14.40 -24.45 13.42
C ASN A 82 -14.48 -23.07 14.11
N ASP A 83 -13.68 -22.12 13.66
CA ASP A 83 -13.56 -20.79 14.31
C ASP A 83 -14.71 -19.85 13.94
N TYR A 84 -15.20 -19.89 12.72
CA TYR A 84 -16.21 -18.96 12.21
C TYR A 84 -17.66 -19.39 12.45
N ARG A 85 -17.93 -20.47 13.22
CA ARG A 85 -19.28 -21.01 13.50
C ARG A 85 -20.14 -21.16 12.25
N ILE A 86 -19.52 -21.58 11.14
CA ILE A 86 -20.22 -21.82 9.89
C ILE A 86 -21.04 -23.11 10.08
N LEU A 87 -22.37 -23.02 9.82
CA LEU A 87 -23.32 -24.13 10.04
C LEU A 87 -23.14 -25.29 9.06
N GLN A 88 -22.36 -25.13 8.00
CA GLN A 88 -22.11 -26.10 6.96
C GLN A 88 -21.03 -27.11 7.40
N SER A 89 -21.14 -28.33 6.91
CA SER A 89 -20.12 -29.35 7.15
C SER A 89 -18.82 -29.00 6.42
N GLN A 90 -17.69 -29.34 7.01
CA GLN A 90 -16.36 -29.15 6.42
C GLN A 90 -16.27 -29.67 4.97
N ALA A 91 -16.80 -30.87 4.71
CA ALA A 91 -16.81 -31.45 3.36
C ALA A 91 -17.57 -30.60 2.32
N GLN A 92 -18.64 -29.91 2.74
CA GLN A 92 -19.40 -29.01 1.86
C GLN A 92 -18.58 -27.74 1.55
N LEU A 93 -17.82 -27.21 2.50
CA LEU A 93 -16.97 -26.04 2.31
C LEU A 93 -15.79 -26.35 1.38
N GLU A 94 -15.15 -27.50 1.57
CA GLU A 94 -14.08 -28.00 0.70
C GLU A 94 -14.57 -28.21 -0.74
N GLU A 95 -15.72 -28.90 -0.92
CA GLU A 95 -16.34 -29.10 -2.23
C GLU A 95 -16.67 -27.77 -2.91
N HIS A 96 -17.16 -26.79 -2.14
CA HIS A 96 -17.52 -25.47 -2.66
C HIS A 96 -16.31 -24.72 -3.23
N ILE A 97 -15.22 -24.62 -2.46
CA ILE A 97 -13.99 -23.94 -2.91
C ILE A 97 -13.34 -24.70 -4.07
N LYS A 98 -13.26 -26.02 -3.98
CA LYS A 98 -12.72 -26.85 -5.06
C LYS A 98 -13.51 -26.65 -6.35
N THR A 99 -14.84 -26.59 -6.29
CA THR A 99 -15.68 -26.32 -7.45
C THR A 99 -15.37 -24.96 -8.06
N ILE A 100 -15.10 -23.92 -7.24
CA ILE A 100 -14.69 -22.62 -7.73
C ILE A 100 -13.33 -22.70 -8.41
N HIS A 101 -12.34 -23.34 -7.78
CA HIS A 101 -10.99 -23.52 -8.36
C HIS A 101 -11.03 -24.29 -9.68
N ASP A 102 -11.83 -25.38 -9.76
CA ASP A 102 -11.93 -26.21 -10.96
C ASP A 102 -12.57 -25.50 -12.16
N ASN A 103 -13.51 -24.58 -11.89
CA ASN A 103 -14.18 -23.80 -12.94
C ASN A 103 -13.48 -22.45 -13.24
N THR A 104 -12.40 -22.15 -12.53
CA THR A 104 -11.63 -20.91 -12.73
C THR A 104 -10.15 -21.21 -12.97
N ILE A 105 -9.38 -21.45 -11.92
CA ILE A 105 -7.91 -21.61 -11.99
C ILE A 105 -7.53 -22.87 -12.76
N ASN A 106 -8.07 -24.04 -12.36
CA ASN A 106 -7.74 -25.34 -12.95
C ASN A 106 -8.25 -25.49 -14.40
N LEU A 107 -9.25 -24.69 -14.80
CA LEU A 107 -9.76 -24.64 -16.16
C LEU A 107 -8.66 -24.30 -17.19
N PHE A 108 -7.67 -23.51 -16.79
CA PHE A 108 -6.58 -23.04 -17.65
C PHE A 108 -5.25 -23.79 -17.44
N ALA A 109 -5.25 -24.90 -16.70
CA ALA A 109 -4.03 -25.66 -16.43
C ALA A 109 -3.24 -26.07 -17.70
N ASN A 110 -3.95 -26.40 -18.78
CA ASN A 110 -3.34 -26.74 -20.07
C ASN A 110 -4.11 -26.02 -21.18
N ILE A 111 -3.45 -25.14 -21.92
CA ILE A 111 -4.02 -24.45 -23.08
C ILE A 111 -3.30 -24.98 -24.32
N SER A 112 -4.03 -25.58 -25.27
CA SER A 112 -3.45 -26.21 -26.45
C SER A 112 -3.27 -25.24 -27.62
N ASN A 113 -4.19 -24.30 -27.82
CA ASN A 113 -4.19 -23.30 -28.90
C ASN A 113 -5.17 -22.15 -28.60
N ILE A 114 -5.24 -21.16 -29.46
CA ILE A 114 -6.13 -19.99 -29.34
C ILE A 114 -7.61 -20.40 -29.26
N LYS A 115 -8.03 -21.41 -30.02
CA LYS A 115 -9.41 -21.93 -29.99
C LYS A 115 -9.75 -22.54 -28.64
N ASP A 116 -8.87 -23.35 -28.07
CA ASP A 116 -9.05 -23.94 -26.74
C ASP A 116 -9.10 -22.86 -25.66
N PHE A 117 -8.20 -21.87 -25.75
CA PHE A 117 -8.20 -20.70 -24.89
C PHE A 117 -9.53 -19.93 -24.94
N ALA A 118 -10.04 -19.63 -26.15
CA ALA A 118 -11.31 -18.94 -26.33
C ALA A 118 -12.47 -19.73 -25.72
N ASN A 119 -12.51 -21.06 -25.93
CA ASN A 119 -13.54 -21.94 -25.37
C ASN A 119 -13.51 -22.01 -23.86
N LYS A 120 -12.32 -22.11 -23.25
CA LYS A 120 -12.13 -22.07 -21.80
C LYS A 120 -12.58 -20.72 -21.21
N THR A 121 -12.23 -19.63 -21.85
CA THR A 121 -12.66 -18.29 -21.42
C THR A 121 -14.18 -18.11 -21.55
N LYS A 122 -14.83 -18.65 -22.62
CA LYS A 122 -16.29 -18.69 -22.72
C LYS A 122 -16.94 -19.50 -21.58
N ARG A 123 -16.37 -20.65 -21.25
CA ARG A 123 -16.86 -21.47 -20.12
C ARG A 123 -16.73 -20.70 -18.79
N LEU A 124 -15.64 -20.00 -18.56
CA LEU A 124 -15.45 -19.14 -17.40
C LEU A 124 -16.51 -18.03 -17.32
N VAL A 125 -16.73 -17.31 -18.42
CA VAL A 125 -17.74 -16.23 -18.47
C VAL A 125 -19.13 -16.77 -18.19
N ASN A 126 -19.49 -17.92 -18.77
CA ASN A 126 -20.78 -18.57 -18.52
C ASN A 126 -20.91 -19.04 -17.07
N PHE A 127 -19.87 -19.63 -16.50
CA PHE A 127 -19.86 -20.05 -15.09
C PHE A 127 -20.12 -18.86 -14.15
N ILE A 128 -19.44 -17.74 -14.37
CA ILE A 128 -19.69 -16.51 -13.61
C ILE A 128 -21.10 -15.98 -13.84
N TYR A 129 -21.56 -15.94 -15.10
CA TYR A 129 -22.90 -15.47 -15.44
C TYR A 129 -24.01 -16.26 -14.74
N GLU A 130 -23.87 -17.59 -14.67
CA GLU A 130 -24.85 -18.47 -14.04
C GLU A 130 -24.85 -18.38 -12.51
N ASN A 131 -23.70 -18.23 -11.91
CA ASN A 131 -23.47 -18.45 -10.48
C ASN A 131 -23.19 -17.17 -9.65
N ILE A 132 -23.45 -15.98 -10.20
CA ILE A 132 -23.20 -14.73 -9.48
C ILE A 132 -24.49 -13.97 -9.16
N THR A 133 -24.49 -13.24 -8.05
CA THR A 133 -25.59 -12.35 -7.67
C THR A 133 -25.56 -10.97 -8.38
N ALA A 134 -24.47 -10.63 -9.07
CA ALA A 134 -24.25 -9.35 -9.75
C ALA A 134 -25.16 -9.12 -10.99
N LYS A 135 -26.04 -10.04 -11.34
CA LYS A 135 -27.04 -9.92 -12.42
C LYS A 135 -27.91 -8.67 -12.32
N LYS A 136 -27.93 -8.00 -11.17
CA LYS A 136 -28.66 -6.74 -10.95
C LYS A 136 -27.98 -5.51 -11.56
N HIS A 137 -26.72 -5.59 -11.97
CA HIS A 137 -26.02 -4.46 -12.59
C HIS A 137 -26.42 -4.34 -14.07
N ILE A 138 -26.93 -3.18 -14.46
CA ILE A 138 -27.50 -2.91 -15.82
C ILE A 138 -26.51 -3.26 -16.96
N LEU A 139 -25.23 -3.09 -16.75
CA LEU A 139 -24.18 -3.30 -17.77
C LEU A 139 -23.57 -4.72 -17.72
N PHE A 140 -23.94 -5.56 -16.75
CA PHE A 140 -23.35 -6.90 -16.63
C PHE A 140 -23.65 -7.78 -17.83
N PHE A 141 -24.93 -7.84 -18.22
CA PHE A 141 -25.38 -8.61 -19.38
C PHE A 141 -24.73 -8.14 -20.70
N PRO A 142 -24.74 -6.83 -21.05
CA PRO A 142 -24.06 -6.33 -22.24
C PRO A 142 -22.56 -6.64 -22.27
N TYR A 143 -21.85 -6.59 -21.13
CA TYR A 143 -20.44 -6.96 -21.06
C TYR A 143 -20.20 -8.44 -21.30
N CYS A 144 -21.04 -9.33 -20.77
CA CYS A 144 -20.95 -10.76 -21.03
C CYS A 144 -21.24 -11.10 -22.49
N GLU A 145 -22.31 -10.50 -23.06
CA GLU A 145 -22.70 -10.71 -24.45
C GLU A 145 -21.59 -10.33 -25.43
N GLU A 146 -21.03 -9.12 -25.28
CA GLU A 146 -19.94 -8.65 -26.14
C GLU A 146 -18.67 -9.48 -25.97
N MET A 147 -18.34 -9.86 -24.72
CA MET A 147 -17.20 -10.73 -24.44
C MET A 147 -17.36 -12.09 -25.12
N LEU A 148 -18.54 -12.71 -25.04
CA LEU A 148 -18.83 -14.00 -25.69
C LEU A 148 -18.81 -13.88 -27.22
N SER A 149 -19.28 -12.76 -27.78
CA SER A 149 -19.21 -12.46 -29.21
C SER A 149 -17.75 -12.35 -29.66
N ALA A 150 -16.93 -11.57 -28.97
CA ALA A 150 -15.50 -11.42 -29.28
C ALA A 150 -14.75 -12.76 -29.19
N LEU A 151 -15.02 -13.56 -28.15
CA LEU A 151 -14.42 -14.89 -28.02
C LEU A 151 -14.88 -15.87 -29.12
N THR A 152 -16.10 -15.71 -29.63
CA THR A 152 -16.60 -16.51 -30.74
C THR A 152 -15.94 -16.11 -32.07
N GLU A 153 -15.68 -14.81 -32.26
CA GLU A 153 -14.89 -14.32 -33.39
C GLU A 153 -13.47 -14.87 -33.34
N LEU A 154 -12.84 -14.85 -32.16
CA LEU A 154 -11.52 -15.42 -31.95
C LEU A 154 -11.46 -16.92 -32.24
N GLU A 155 -12.45 -17.67 -31.78
CA GLU A 155 -12.55 -19.12 -32.02
C GLU A 155 -12.62 -19.47 -33.52
N ASN A 156 -13.27 -18.62 -34.32
CA ASN A 156 -13.47 -18.80 -35.75
C ASN A 156 -12.44 -18.07 -36.63
N SER A 157 -11.43 -17.45 -36.03
CA SER A 157 -10.39 -16.70 -36.71
C SER A 157 -9.43 -17.63 -37.44
N LEU A 158 -8.67 -17.08 -38.43
CA LEU A 158 -7.63 -17.81 -39.15
C LEU A 158 -6.50 -18.32 -38.21
N ILE A 159 -6.30 -17.66 -37.09
CA ILE A 159 -5.26 -17.99 -36.11
C ILE A 159 -5.76 -18.94 -34.98
N ALA A 160 -6.98 -19.44 -35.07
CA ALA A 160 -7.61 -20.25 -34.01
C ALA A 160 -6.78 -21.49 -33.62
N ASN A 161 -6.08 -22.11 -34.59
CA ASN A 161 -5.28 -23.30 -34.35
C ASN A 161 -3.82 -22.99 -33.95
N GLU A 162 -3.42 -21.73 -33.93
CA GLU A 162 -2.08 -21.34 -33.53
C GLU A 162 -1.93 -21.48 -32.00
N ALA A 163 -0.72 -21.85 -31.57
CA ALA A 163 -0.37 -22.05 -30.17
C ALA A 163 0.74 -21.09 -29.76
N PHE A 164 0.65 -20.55 -28.56
CA PHE A 164 1.72 -19.81 -27.91
C PHE A 164 2.56 -20.74 -27.02
N ASN A 165 3.78 -20.30 -26.69
CA ASN A 165 4.72 -21.10 -25.91
C ASN A 165 4.34 -21.21 -24.43
N ASN A 166 3.64 -20.22 -23.89
CA ASN A 166 3.25 -20.17 -22.49
C ASN A 166 1.89 -19.47 -22.33
N SER A 167 1.28 -19.66 -21.15
CA SER A 167 -0.04 -19.10 -20.83
C SER A 167 -0.05 -17.57 -20.82
N HIS A 168 1.07 -16.93 -20.45
CA HIS A 168 1.17 -15.48 -20.41
C HIS A 168 0.98 -14.82 -21.78
N GLU A 169 1.52 -15.45 -22.84
CA GLU A 169 1.39 -14.97 -24.22
C GLU A 169 -0.08 -14.98 -24.70
N TYR A 170 -0.87 -15.99 -24.28
CA TYR A 170 -2.33 -16.02 -24.55
C TYR A 170 -3.03 -14.82 -23.92
N PHE A 171 -2.61 -14.39 -22.72
CA PHE A 171 -3.23 -13.25 -22.02
C PHE A 171 -2.87 -11.92 -22.65
N ASP A 172 -1.60 -11.71 -22.97
CA ASP A 172 -1.15 -10.49 -23.62
C ASP A 172 -1.81 -10.32 -25.00
N PHE A 173 -1.95 -11.42 -25.72
CA PHE A 173 -2.70 -11.42 -26.97
C PHE A 173 -4.16 -11.07 -26.73
N PHE A 174 -4.82 -11.76 -25.79
CA PHE A 174 -6.23 -11.53 -25.47
C PHE A 174 -6.49 -10.09 -25.02
N LYS A 175 -5.64 -9.53 -24.18
CA LYS A 175 -5.74 -8.14 -23.71
C LYS A 175 -5.73 -7.14 -24.89
N LYS A 176 -4.83 -7.34 -25.83
CA LYS A 176 -4.77 -6.52 -27.05
C LYS A 176 -6.02 -6.73 -27.93
N PHE A 177 -6.41 -7.96 -28.14
CA PHE A 177 -7.56 -8.32 -28.95
C PHE A 177 -8.86 -7.72 -28.39
N ILE A 178 -9.15 -7.92 -27.08
CA ILE A 178 -10.40 -7.44 -26.48
C ILE A 178 -10.46 -5.90 -26.37
N SER A 179 -9.32 -5.21 -26.40
CA SER A 179 -9.26 -3.75 -26.39
C SER A 179 -9.90 -3.11 -27.62
N LEU A 180 -10.05 -3.86 -28.70
CA LEU A 180 -10.68 -3.42 -29.94
C LEU A 180 -12.21 -3.39 -29.84
N PHE A 181 -12.79 -4.13 -28.90
CA PHE A 181 -14.24 -4.26 -28.72
C PHE A 181 -14.78 -3.19 -27.79
N LYS A 182 -15.95 -2.67 -28.11
CA LYS A 182 -16.65 -1.63 -27.36
C LYS A 182 -18.07 -2.07 -27.07
N VAL A 183 -18.48 -1.95 -25.83
CA VAL A 183 -19.88 -2.20 -25.44
C VAL A 183 -20.67 -0.91 -25.65
N PRO A 184 -21.64 -0.86 -26.58
CA PRO A 184 -22.42 0.33 -26.81
C PRO A 184 -23.36 0.59 -25.64
N PHE A 185 -23.41 1.82 -25.16
CA PHE A 185 -24.46 2.25 -24.26
C PHE A 185 -25.74 2.51 -25.07
N LYS A 186 -26.83 1.83 -24.70
CA LYS A 186 -28.15 2.12 -25.30
C LYS A 186 -28.59 3.49 -24.79
N GLY A 187 -28.38 4.53 -25.59
CA GLY A 187 -28.91 5.86 -25.33
C GLY A 187 -30.45 5.87 -25.41
N THR A 188 -31.06 6.82 -24.76
CA THR A 188 -32.50 7.04 -24.86
C THR A 188 -32.72 8.28 -25.74
N PRO A 189 -32.97 8.13 -27.06
CA PRO A 189 -33.04 9.27 -28.00
C PRO A 189 -34.23 10.19 -27.77
N ILE A 190 -35.11 9.85 -26.85
CA ILE A 190 -36.38 10.56 -26.56
C ILE A 190 -36.22 11.60 -25.42
N LYS A 191 -35.07 11.68 -24.79
CA LYS A 191 -34.84 12.63 -23.69
C LYS A 191 -34.49 14.01 -24.20
N ASP A 192 -34.92 15.05 -23.49
CA ASP A 192 -34.68 16.46 -23.86
C ASP A 192 -33.19 16.85 -23.83
N VAL A 193 -32.40 16.19 -22.97
CA VAL A 193 -30.96 16.37 -22.90
C VAL A 193 -30.24 15.14 -23.44
N GLN A 194 -29.39 15.33 -24.43
CA GLN A 194 -28.56 14.29 -25.05
C GLN A 194 -27.09 14.57 -24.79
N ILE A 195 -26.34 13.55 -24.36
CA ILE A 195 -24.87 13.59 -24.27
C ILE A 195 -24.35 12.65 -25.33
N LEU A 196 -23.68 13.21 -26.33
CA LEU A 196 -23.26 12.51 -27.54
C LEU A 196 -21.77 12.78 -27.81
N GLY A 197 -21.09 11.81 -28.40
CA GLY A 197 -19.78 12.03 -29.00
C GLY A 197 -19.89 12.96 -30.22
N PHE A 198 -18.83 13.66 -30.56
CA PHE A 198 -18.82 14.60 -31.66
C PHE A 198 -19.29 13.97 -32.98
N LEU A 199 -18.77 12.78 -33.31
CA LEU A 199 -19.15 12.06 -34.55
C LEU A 199 -20.56 11.44 -34.48
N GLU A 200 -21.10 11.18 -33.30
CA GLU A 200 -22.44 10.66 -33.09
C GLU A 200 -23.52 11.73 -33.28
N SER A 201 -23.17 13.00 -33.13
CA SER A 201 -24.06 14.14 -33.35
C SER A 201 -24.29 14.50 -34.82
N ARG A 202 -23.70 13.77 -35.76
CA ARG A 202 -23.82 14.00 -37.21
C ARG A 202 -25.28 13.93 -37.66
N ASN A 203 -25.67 14.90 -38.48
CA ASN A 203 -27.03 15.03 -39.04
C ASN A 203 -28.15 15.21 -37.99
N LEU A 204 -27.79 15.48 -36.73
CA LEU A 204 -28.76 15.85 -35.70
C LEU A 204 -28.82 17.37 -35.54
N LYS A 205 -30.00 17.88 -35.20
CA LYS A 205 -30.22 19.31 -34.92
C LYS A 205 -30.75 19.47 -33.50
N PHE A 206 -30.21 20.45 -32.80
CA PHE A 206 -30.58 20.77 -31.44
C PHE A 206 -30.83 22.27 -31.30
N ASP A 207 -31.76 22.68 -30.45
CA ASP A 207 -31.98 24.09 -30.15
C ASP A 207 -30.79 24.72 -29.40
N ASN A 208 -30.24 24.01 -28.42
CA ASN A 208 -29.09 24.44 -27.64
C ASN A 208 -28.00 23.38 -27.72
N VAL A 209 -26.78 23.80 -28.03
CA VAL A 209 -25.60 22.93 -28.13
C VAL A 209 -24.51 23.44 -27.20
N TYR A 210 -23.93 22.55 -26.41
CA TYR A 210 -22.79 22.78 -25.55
C TYR A 210 -21.68 21.85 -25.99
N ILE A 211 -20.61 22.38 -26.57
CA ILE A 211 -19.49 21.60 -27.09
C ILE A 211 -18.35 21.73 -26.06
N LEU A 212 -17.97 20.61 -25.47
CA LEU A 212 -16.92 20.56 -24.44
C LEU A 212 -15.60 20.18 -25.06
N ASP A 213 -14.49 20.63 -24.41
CA ASP A 213 -13.13 20.22 -24.71
C ASP A 213 -12.68 20.48 -26.14
N VAL A 214 -13.03 21.67 -26.68
CA VAL A 214 -12.65 22.08 -28.04
C VAL A 214 -11.22 22.65 -28.02
N ASN A 215 -10.28 21.74 -27.74
CA ASN A 215 -8.88 22.04 -27.62
C ASN A 215 -8.08 21.43 -28.78
N GLU A 216 -6.94 22.00 -29.09
CA GLU A 216 -6.01 21.42 -30.05
C GLU A 216 -5.54 20.05 -29.57
N GLY A 217 -5.57 19.04 -30.45
CA GLY A 217 -5.27 17.66 -30.10
C GLY A 217 -6.46 16.83 -29.61
N THR A 218 -7.59 17.48 -29.25
CA THR A 218 -8.85 16.81 -28.91
C THR A 218 -9.89 16.97 -30.01
N LEU A 219 -10.11 18.21 -30.45
CA LEU A 219 -10.97 18.53 -31.59
C LEU A 219 -10.33 19.69 -32.39
N PRO A 220 -9.64 19.41 -33.52
CA PRO A 220 -9.43 18.10 -34.13
C PRO A 220 -8.43 17.21 -33.39
N ASP A 221 -8.61 15.92 -33.49
CA ASP A 221 -7.62 14.93 -33.05
C ASP A 221 -6.43 14.96 -34.01
N THR A 222 -5.35 15.60 -33.57
CA THR A 222 -4.13 15.79 -34.35
C THR A 222 -3.15 14.63 -34.26
N GLN A 223 -3.54 13.50 -33.64
CA GLN A 223 -2.67 12.32 -33.64
C GLN A 223 -2.31 11.97 -35.09
N ARG A 224 -1.08 12.32 -35.44
CA ARG A 224 -0.44 11.84 -36.67
C ARG A 224 -0.17 10.36 -36.45
N GLU A 225 -1.09 9.51 -36.89
CA GLU A 225 -0.80 8.09 -36.99
C GLU A 225 0.41 7.96 -37.93
N GLU A 226 1.55 7.55 -37.41
CA GLU A 226 2.68 7.10 -38.22
C GLU A 226 2.23 5.82 -38.92
N SER A 227 1.68 5.98 -40.09
CA SER A 227 1.28 4.87 -40.94
C SER A 227 2.55 4.30 -41.60
N ILE A 228 2.53 3.00 -41.89
CA ILE A 228 3.57 2.33 -42.68
C ILE A 228 3.85 3.08 -44.00
N LEU A 229 2.84 3.81 -44.51
CA LEU A 229 2.95 4.64 -45.71
C LEU A 229 3.19 6.11 -45.30
N PRO A 230 4.34 6.70 -45.69
CA PRO A 230 4.62 8.12 -45.50
C PRO A 230 3.56 9.02 -46.16
N PHE A 231 3.41 10.24 -45.63
CA PHE A 231 2.41 11.21 -46.09
C PHE A 231 2.43 11.43 -47.63
N ASP A 232 3.60 11.65 -48.20
CA ASP A 232 3.75 11.92 -49.65
C ASP A 232 3.35 10.70 -50.51
N VAL A 233 3.59 9.49 -50.03
CA VAL A 233 3.16 8.25 -50.69
C VAL A 233 1.64 8.12 -50.64
N ARG A 234 1.02 8.44 -49.50
CA ARG A 234 -0.45 8.44 -49.36
C ARG A 234 -1.10 9.43 -50.33
N VAL A 235 -0.54 10.66 -50.43
CA VAL A 235 -1.02 11.68 -51.37
C VAL A 235 -0.91 11.18 -52.82
N SER A 236 0.23 10.61 -53.18
CA SER A 236 0.46 10.11 -54.55
C SER A 236 -0.46 8.94 -54.93
N LEU A 237 -0.87 8.14 -53.96
CA LEU A 237 -1.82 7.02 -54.10
C LEU A 237 -3.29 7.45 -53.98
N GLY A 238 -3.59 8.72 -53.75
CA GLY A 238 -4.96 9.20 -53.53
C GLY A 238 -5.61 8.69 -52.22
N LEU A 239 -4.82 8.29 -51.23
CA LEU A 239 -5.31 7.80 -49.97
C LEU A 239 -5.61 8.96 -49.02
N PRO A 240 -6.65 8.85 -48.17
CA PRO A 240 -6.98 9.89 -47.19
C PRO A 240 -5.80 10.22 -46.24
N THR A 241 -5.62 11.51 -45.97
CA THR A 241 -4.60 12.04 -45.06
C THR A 241 -5.25 12.75 -43.88
N TYR A 242 -4.43 13.25 -42.95
CA TYR A 242 -4.94 14.07 -41.84
C TYR A 242 -5.63 15.35 -42.32
N LYS A 243 -5.27 15.88 -43.51
CA LYS A 243 -5.89 17.10 -44.07
C LYS A 243 -7.36 16.91 -44.41
N GLU A 244 -7.67 15.79 -45.07
CA GLU A 244 -9.08 15.44 -45.39
C GLU A 244 -9.87 15.17 -44.09
N LYS A 245 -9.24 14.59 -43.09
CA LYS A 245 -9.83 14.40 -41.76
C LYS A 245 -10.16 15.76 -41.11
N ASP A 246 -9.23 16.72 -41.14
CA ASP A 246 -9.45 18.06 -40.59
C ASP A 246 -10.62 18.79 -41.30
N ILE A 247 -10.68 18.71 -42.65
CA ILE A 247 -11.79 19.29 -43.43
C ILE A 247 -13.13 18.68 -43.03
N LEU A 248 -13.17 17.38 -42.79
CA LEU A 248 -14.37 16.66 -42.39
C LEU A 248 -14.83 17.07 -40.97
N TYR A 249 -13.89 17.22 -40.03
CA TYR A 249 -14.21 17.71 -38.67
C TYR A 249 -14.70 19.15 -38.66
N ASP A 250 -14.08 20.03 -39.45
CA ASP A 250 -14.53 21.42 -39.63
C ASP A 250 -15.97 21.45 -40.22
N TYR A 251 -16.24 20.63 -41.23
CA TYR A 251 -17.58 20.51 -41.80
C TYR A 251 -18.62 20.08 -40.78
N TYR A 252 -18.34 19.04 -39.98
CA TYR A 252 -19.28 18.59 -38.93
C TYR A 252 -19.48 19.63 -37.84
N LEU A 253 -18.42 20.30 -37.40
CA LEU A 253 -18.50 21.37 -36.40
C LEU A 253 -19.38 22.52 -36.88
N ASN A 254 -19.18 22.97 -38.14
CA ASN A 254 -19.97 24.01 -38.72
C ASN A 254 -21.44 23.60 -38.90
N ASN A 255 -21.75 22.36 -39.22
CA ASN A 255 -23.11 21.85 -39.30
C ASN A 255 -23.81 21.85 -37.93
N ILE A 256 -23.13 21.44 -36.88
CA ILE A 256 -23.66 21.45 -35.51
C ILE A 256 -23.94 22.89 -35.08
N ILE A 257 -23.00 23.81 -35.31
CA ILE A 257 -23.15 25.22 -34.93
C ILE A 257 -24.28 25.91 -35.71
N SER A 258 -24.31 25.70 -37.03
CA SER A 258 -25.32 26.33 -37.89
C SER A 258 -26.72 25.74 -37.70
N GLY A 259 -26.81 24.50 -37.25
CA GLY A 259 -28.08 23.83 -36.95
C GLY A 259 -28.73 24.20 -35.60
N ALA A 260 -28.00 24.92 -34.75
CA ALA A 260 -28.42 25.26 -33.40
C ALA A 260 -28.88 26.72 -33.29
N LYS A 261 -29.88 27.01 -32.45
CA LYS A 261 -30.30 28.38 -32.11
C LYS A 261 -29.27 29.05 -31.18
N LYS A 262 -28.64 28.26 -30.30
CA LYS A 262 -27.61 28.73 -29.39
C LYS A 262 -26.51 27.69 -29.28
N THR A 263 -25.26 28.10 -29.49
CA THR A 263 -24.08 27.26 -29.30
C THR A 263 -23.13 27.89 -28.30
N VAL A 264 -22.67 27.09 -27.35
CA VAL A 264 -21.62 27.48 -26.40
C VAL A 264 -20.48 26.49 -26.55
N ILE A 265 -19.28 27.01 -26.77
CA ILE A 265 -18.05 26.23 -26.96
C ILE A 265 -17.18 26.43 -25.73
N PHE A 266 -16.76 25.31 -25.10
CA PHE A 266 -15.85 25.30 -23.97
C PHE A 266 -14.47 24.81 -24.40
N TYR A 267 -13.47 25.52 -24.02
CA TYR A 267 -12.08 25.13 -24.19
C TYR A 267 -11.25 25.56 -22.97
N LEU A 268 -10.12 24.92 -22.77
CA LEU A 268 -9.16 25.24 -21.73
C LEU A 268 -7.95 25.95 -22.37
N GLU A 269 -7.47 27.02 -21.75
CA GLU A 269 -6.26 27.70 -22.18
C GLU A 269 -5.34 27.88 -20.98
N ASN A 270 -4.16 27.29 -21.04
CA ASN A 270 -3.12 27.35 -20.01
C ASN A 270 -1.73 27.12 -20.65
N ASP A 271 -0.67 26.98 -19.84
CA ASP A 271 0.70 26.81 -20.31
C ASP A 271 0.93 25.52 -21.13
N THR A 272 0.03 24.54 -21.06
CA THR A 272 0.16 23.23 -21.72
C THR A 272 -0.97 22.89 -22.70
N THR A 273 -2.04 23.67 -22.71
CA THR A 273 -3.25 23.38 -23.50
C THR A 273 -3.69 24.64 -24.23
N GLU A 274 -3.89 24.52 -25.51
CA GLU A 274 -4.30 25.62 -26.40
C GLU A 274 -5.72 25.39 -26.93
N LYS A 275 -6.42 26.48 -27.24
CA LYS A 275 -7.70 26.41 -27.93
C LYS A 275 -7.54 25.79 -29.33
N SER A 276 -8.58 25.11 -29.80
CA SER A 276 -8.60 24.51 -31.12
C SER A 276 -8.47 25.54 -32.23
N ARG A 277 -7.75 25.19 -33.31
CA ARG A 277 -7.69 25.95 -34.57
C ARG A 277 -9.08 26.28 -35.14
N PHE A 278 -10.06 25.44 -34.88
CA PHE A 278 -11.45 25.69 -35.30
C PHE A 278 -12.10 26.83 -34.52
N VAL A 279 -11.80 26.94 -33.23
CA VAL A 279 -12.25 28.06 -32.41
C VAL A 279 -11.59 29.35 -32.89
N GLU A 280 -10.29 29.32 -33.16
CA GLU A 280 -9.57 30.47 -33.71
C GLU A 280 -10.15 30.94 -35.05
N LYS A 281 -10.47 30.01 -35.95
CA LYS A 281 -11.14 30.30 -37.21
C LYS A 281 -12.48 31.01 -37.01
N ILE A 282 -13.33 30.50 -36.10
CA ILE A 282 -14.63 31.11 -35.78
C ILE A 282 -14.45 32.52 -35.22
N ILE A 283 -13.49 32.71 -34.33
CA ILE A 283 -13.15 34.04 -33.76
C ILE A 283 -12.74 35.00 -34.87
N TRP A 284 -11.81 34.58 -35.69
CA TRP A 284 -11.27 35.38 -36.78
C TRP A 284 -12.34 35.78 -37.81
N GLU A 285 -13.25 34.86 -38.17
CA GLU A 285 -14.38 35.14 -39.04
C GLU A 285 -15.33 36.18 -38.43
N LYS A 286 -15.64 36.08 -37.13
CA LYS A 286 -16.45 37.08 -36.43
C LYS A 286 -15.78 38.46 -36.38
N GLN A 287 -14.49 38.52 -36.07
CA GLN A 287 -13.71 39.77 -36.05
C GLN A 287 -13.66 40.40 -37.43
N LYS A 288 -13.53 39.64 -38.49
CA LYS A 288 -13.53 40.11 -39.88
C LYS A 288 -14.87 40.73 -40.26
N ILE A 289 -16.00 40.16 -39.81
CA ILE A 289 -17.34 40.66 -40.07
C ILE A 289 -17.58 41.94 -39.25
N SER A 290 -17.24 41.93 -37.99
CA SER A 290 -17.44 43.10 -37.09
C SER A 290 -16.46 44.24 -37.35
N LYS A 291 -15.38 44.01 -38.08
CA LYS A 291 -14.23 44.93 -38.28
C LYS A 291 -13.64 45.45 -36.96
N ASN A 292 -13.82 44.69 -35.89
CA ASN A 292 -13.36 45.02 -34.56
C ASN A 292 -12.68 43.82 -33.91
N LEU A 293 -11.58 44.04 -33.20
CA LEU A 293 -10.88 43.03 -32.40
C LEU A 293 -11.57 42.84 -31.02
N ASP A 294 -12.86 43.05 -30.96
CA ASP A 294 -13.63 42.94 -29.73
C ASP A 294 -13.73 41.46 -29.27
N GLU A 295 -13.34 41.23 -28.04
CA GLU A 295 -13.38 39.91 -27.37
C GLU A 295 -14.61 39.77 -26.46
N THR A 296 -15.60 40.61 -26.57
CA THR A 296 -16.82 40.63 -25.71
C THR A 296 -17.65 39.35 -25.79
N PHE A 297 -17.42 38.52 -26.79
CA PHE A 297 -18.07 37.20 -26.91
C PHE A 297 -17.35 36.08 -26.13
N PHE A 298 -16.19 36.38 -25.53
CA PHE A 298 -15.53 35.44 -24.61
C PHE A 298 -16.02 35.69 -23.19
N MET A 299 -16.31 34.59 -22.50
CA MET A 299 -16.58 34.59 -21.07
C MET A 299 -15.46 33.80 -20.37
N PRO A 300 -14.31 34.43 -20.05
CA PRO A 300 -13.26 33.73 -19.34
C PRO A 300 -13.76 33.36 -17.94
N ILE A 301 -13.79 32.09 -17.64
CA ILE A 301 -14.05 31.57 -16.31
C ILE A 301 -12.71 31.18 -15.71
N SER A 302 -12.19 32.02 -14.83
CA SER A 302 -10.98 31.70 -14.09
C SER A 302 -11.33 30.92 -12.83
N TYR A 303 -10.97 29.65 -12.80
CA TYR A 303 -11.06 28.82 -11.60
C TYR A 303 -9.73 28.89 -10.86
N LYS A 304 -9.66 29.68 -9.82
CA LYS A 304 -8.54 29.62 -8.88
C LYS A 304 -8.89 28.59 -7.81
N PHE A 305 -8.35 27.41 -7.94
CA PHE A 305 -8.22 26.53 -6.78
C PHE A 305 -7.23 27.19 -5.81
N ALA A 306 -7.74 27.89 -4.83
CA ALA A 306 -6.95 28.16 -3.66
C ALA A 306 -6.83 26.81 -2.93
N LEU A 307 -5.78 26.07 -3.20
CA LEU A 307 -5.29 25.07 -2.27
C LEU A 307 -4.82 25.87 -1.04
N ALA A 308 -5.77 26.32 -0.21
CA ALA A 308 -5.42 26.77 1.11
C ALA A 308 -4.70 25.60 1.77
N PRO A 309 -3.44 25.74 2.19
CA PRO A 309 -2.76 24.68 2.89
C PRO A 309 -3.63 24.34 4.10
N TYR A 310 -4.26 23.19 4.06
CA TYR A 310 -5.05 22.71 5.18
C TYR A 310 -4.10 22.55 6.36
N LYS A 311 -4.38 23.24 7.44
CA LYS A 311 -3.65 23.03 8.69
C LYS A 311 -4.45 22.02 9.50
N PRO A 312 -3.87 20.86 9.84
CA PRO A 312 -4.57 19.90 10.69
C PRO A 312 -4.99 20.60 11.97
N GLN A 313 -6.24 20.40 12.34
CA GLN A 313 -6.79 21.00 13.56
C GLN A 313 -6.41 20.14 14.77
N PRO A 314 -6.10 20.75 15.91
CA PRO A 314 -5.98 20.04 17.18
C PRO A 314 -7.27 19.29 17.50
N VAL A 315 -7.15 18.12 18.12
CA VAL A 315 -8.31 17.35 18.57
C VAL A 315 -8.49 17.52 20.07
N GLY A 316 -9.62 18.12 20.47
CA GLY A 316 -9.99 18.27 21.87
C GLY A 316 -10.26 16.93 22.54
N LYS A 317 -9.81 16.77 23.78
CA LYS A 317 -10.05 15.58 24.59
C LYS A 317 -11.42 15.65 25.24
N LYS A 318 -12.15 14.53 25.17
CA LYS A 318 -13.41 14.31 25.88
C LYS A 318 -13.15 13.58 27.19
N ASP A 319 -14.07 13.67 28.14
CA ASP A 319 -13.93 13.03 29.45
C ASP A 319 -13.62 11.52 29.35
N GLU A 320 -14.28 10.81 28.45
CA GLU A 320 -14.05 9.40 28.16
C GLU A 320 -12.60 9.10 27.73
N MET A 321 -11.95 10.04 27.05
CA MET A 321 -10.55 9.89 26.62
C MET A 321 -9.59 10.04 27.81
N PHE A 322 -9.89 10.90 28.79
CA PHE A 322 -9.06 11.02 29.97
C PHE A 322 -9.09 9.73 30.82
N ASP A 323 -10.26 9.12 30.97
CA ASP A 323 -10.39 7.82 31.64
C ASP A 323 -9.65 6.72 30.90
N PHE A 324 -9.75 6.67 29.57
CA PHE A 324 -9.01 5.75 28.74
C PHE A 324 -7.50 5.94 28.91
N LEU A 325 -6.99 7.16 28.81
CA LEU A 325 -5.57 7.49 28.90
C LEU A 325 -4.98 7.19 30.28
N LYS A 326 -5.75 7.36 31.34
CA LYS A 326 -5.34 7.05 32.71
C LYS A 326 -5.15 5.53 32.91
N ASN A 327 -5.97 4.72 32.25
CA ASN A 327 -5.90 3.26 32.29
C ASN A 327 -5.03 2.65 31.18
N PHE A 328 -4.52 3.48 30.27
CA PHE A 328 -3.67 3.03 29.16
C PHE A 328 -2.31 2.53 29.69
N THR A 329 -1.82 1.44 29.10
CA THR A 329 -0.48 0.92 29.40
C THR A 329 0.53 1.53 28.42
N TYR A 330 1.39 2.38 28.92
CA TYR A 330 2.36 3.11 28.12
C TYR A 330 3.59 2.26 27.77
N SER A 331 4.08 2.41 26.55
CA SER A 331 5.30 1.77 26.05
C SER A 331 6.27 2.80 25.48
N ALA A 332 7.53 2.40 25.27
CA ALA A 332 8.52 3.25 24.60
C ALA A 332 7.99 3.81 23.26
N SER A 333 7.39 2.94 22.43
CA SER A 333 6.85 3.34 21.13
C SER A 333 5.68 4.33 21.26
N SER A 334 4.78 4.12 22.24
CA SER A 334 3.65 5.03 22.42
C SER A 334 4.09 6.43 22.85
N LEU A 335 5.07 6.51 23.74
CA LEU A 335 5.64 7.78 24.18
C LEU A 335 6.50 8.45 23.10
N ASP A 336 7.27 7.68 22.30
CA ASP A 336 8.01 8.21 21.14
C ASP A 336 7.07 8.85 20.11
N ILE A 337 5.93 8.21 19.85
CA ILE A 337 4.94 8.73 18.91
C ILE A 337 4.31 10.01 19.47
N TYR A 338 3.96 10.05 20.76
CA TYR A 338 3.47 11.27 21.39
C TYR A 338 4.53 12.39 21.34
N PHE A 339 5.78 12.06 21.63
CA PHE A 339 6.89 12.99 21.60
C PHE A 339 7.11 13.61 20.23
N SER A 340 6.96 12.82 19.15
CA SER A 340 7.10 13.30 17.77
C SER A 340 5.86 14.10 17.30
N CYS A 341 4.66 13.63 17.63
CA CYS A 341 3.40 14.26 17.25
C CYS A 341 2.23 13.78 18.12
N PRO A 342 1.72 14.63 19.06
CA PRO A 342 0.55 14.29 19.86
C PRO A 342 -0.68 13.88 19.05
N LEU A 343 -0.94 14.52 17.91
CA LEU A 343 -2.05 14.17 17.04
C LEU A 343 -1.89 12.77 16.42
N LYS A 344 -0.65 12.35 16.06
CA LYS A 344 -0.35 11.00 15.61
C LYS A 344 -0.64 9.96 16.70
N PHE A 345 -0.28 10.27 17.95
CA PHE A 345 -0.59 9.42 19.10
C PHE A 345 -2.11 9.23 19.25
N TYR A 346 -2.89 10.31 19.11
CA TYR A 346 -4.35 10.23 19.12
C TYR A 346 -4.88 9.28 18.05
N TYR A 347 -4.46 9.44 16.80
CA TYR A 347 -4.93 8.56 15.73
C TYR A 347 -4.55 7.11 15.98
N GLN A 348 -3.33 6.86 16.42
CA GLN A 348 -2.80 5.50 16.52
C GLN A 348 -3.28 4.73 17.76
N TYR A 349 -3.45 5.39 18.90
CA TYR A 349 -3.73 4.72 20.18
C TYR A 349 -5.09 5.05 20.79
N VAL A 350 -5.68 6.18 20.50
CA VAL A 350 -6.97 6.58 21.06
C VAL A 350 -8.10 6.30 20.08
N LEU A 351 -7.96 6.72 18.82
CA LEU A 351 -8.97 6.50 17.80
C LEU A 351 -8.94 5.07 17.25
N LEU A 352 -7.76 4.41 17.28
CA LEU A 352 -7.54 3.04 16.79
C LEU A 352 -8.19 2.76 15.42
N PRO A 353 -7.96 3.56 14.39
CA PRO A 353 -8.37 3.15 13.06
C PRO A 353 -7.64 1.86 12.74
N ARG A 354 -8.38 0.78 12.47
CA ARG A 354 -7.75 -0.47 12.04
C ARG A 354 -7.01 -0.21 10.73
N LYS A 355 -5.69 -0.25 10.77
CA LYS A 355 -4.90 -0.42 9.56
C LYS A 355 -5.08 -1.89 9.18
N GLU A 356 -5.71 -2.15 8.07
CA GLU A 356 -5.65 -3.47 7.47
C GLU A 356 -4.19 -3.65 6.99
N ASP A 357 -3.41 -4.38 7.77
CA ASP A 357 -2.09 -4.85 7.34
C ASP A 357 -2.32 -5.89 6.25
N GLY A 358 -2.40 -5.44 5.00
CA GLY A 358 -2.46 -6.33 3.84
C GLY A 358 -1.15 -7.11 3.66
N LEU A 359 -1.19 -8.18 2.86
CA LEU A 359 0.03 -8.84 2.37
C LEU A 359 0.92 -7.77 1.73
N ALA A 360 2.15 -7.65 2.22
CA ALA A 360 3.12 -6.74 1.65
C ALA A 360 3.65 -7.34 0.34
N GLU A 361 3.66 -6.54 -0.74
CA GLU A 361 4.33 -6.93 -1.99
C GLU A 361 5.84 -7.06 -1.78
N ASP A 362 6.39 -6.23 -0.89
CA ASP A 362 7.82 -6.18 -0.54
C ASP A 362 8.02 -6.46 0.94
N ILE A 363 9.21 -6.96 1.30
CA ILE A 363 9.61 -7.19 2.69
C ILE A 363 9.89 -5.83 3.34
N GLU A 364 9.05 -5.42 4.27
CA GLU A 364 9.22 -4.14 4.96
C GLU A 364 10.41 -4.17 5.94
N GLY A 365 11.04 -3.02 6.14
CA GLY A 365 12.16 -2.89 7.09
C GLY A 365 11.81 -3.31 8.52
N LYS A 366 10.53 -3.23 8.93
CA LYS A 366 10.03 -3.71 10.22
C LYS A 366 10.13 -5.24 10.33
N ASP A 367 9.83 -5.95 9.25
CA ASP A 367 9.87 -7.41 9.19
C ASP A 367 11.30 -7.92 9.29
N VAL A 368 12.20 -7.26 8.55
CA VAL A 368 13.66 -7.50 8.66
C VAL A 368 14.13 -7.25 10.10
N GLY A 369 13.65 -6.18 10.73
CA GLY A 369 13.97 -5.86 12.13
C GLY A 369 13.56 -6.99 13.08
N ASN A 370 12.30 -7.42 13.02
CA ASN A 370 11.78 -8.49 13.87
C ASN A 370 12.57 -9.80 13.71
N LEU A 371 12.89 -10.16 12.45
CA LEU A 371 13.66 -11.37 12.14
C LEU A 371 15.08 -11.30 12.72
N VAL A 372 15.74 -10.15 12.61
CA VAL A 372 17.07 -9.91 13.18
C VAL A 372 17.06 -10.05 14.70
N HIS A 373 16.06 -9.44 15.38
CA HIS A 373 15.91 -9.58 16.84
C HIS A 373 15.70 -11.05 17.24
N ASP A 374 14.84 -11.79 16.54
CA ASP A 374 14.57 -13.19 16.82
C ASP A 374 15.80 -14.09 16.60
N ILE A 375 16.60 -13.86 15.54
CA ILE A 375 17.87 -14.55 15.30
C ILE A 375 18.86 -14.28 16.44
N LEU A 376 19.06 -13.02 16.83
CA LEU A 376 19.99 -12.66 17.88
C LEU A 376 19.57 -13.20 19.26
N ALA A 377 18.28 -13.11 19.60
CA ALA A 377 17.74 -13.66 20.82
C ALA A 377 17.93 -15.16 20.90
N THR A 378 17.69 -15.89 19.81
CA THR A 378 17.89 -17.34 19.73
C THR A 378 19.37 -17.71 19.77
N TYR A 379 20.25 -16.94 19.08
CA TYR A 379 21.68 -17.20 19.08
C TYR A 379 22.30 -17.04 20.47
N PHE A 380 21.95 -16.00 21.19
CA PHE A 380 22.48 -15.71 22.52
C PHE A 380 21.70 -16.37 23.67
N SER A 381 20.77 -17.29 23.38
CA SER A 381 19.89 -17.91 24.38
C SER A 381 20.62 -18.67 25.48
N ASP A 382 21.80 -19.23 25.19
CA ASP A 382 22.70 -19.87 26.14
C ASP A 382 23.60 -18.89 26.89
N LYS A 383 23.46 -17.57 26.62
CA LYS A 383 24.26 -16.48 27.23
C LYS A 383 25.75 -16.52 26.89
N ASP A 384 26.14 -17.33 25.91
CA ASP A 384 27.51 -17.39 25.38
C ASP A 384 27.70 -16.33 24.29
N THR A 385 28.80 -15.56 24.37
CA THR A 385 29.17 -14.52 23.40
C THR A 385 30.11 -15.04 22.33
N ALA A 386 30.69 -16.25 22.50
CA ALA A 386 31.67 -16.83 21.58
C ALA A 386 31.04 -17.16 20.23
N TRP A 387 31.79 -16.90 19.15
CA TRP A 387 31.32 -17.20 17.80
C TRP A 387 31.25 -18.69 17.53
N GLN A 388 30.04 -19.19 17.21
CA GLN A 388 29.73 -20.57 16.87
C GLN A 388 29.07 -20.64 15.49
N LYS A 389 29.87 -20.92 14.46
CA LYS A 389 29.43 -20.87 13.04
C LYS A 389 28.25 -21.78 12.74
N GLU A 390 28.32 -23.06 13.12
CA GLU A 390 27.28 -24.06 12.82
C GLU A 390 25.95 -23.71 13.51
N LYS A 391 26.01 -23.33 14.79
CA LYS A 391 24.85 -22.87 15.53
C LYS A 391 24.17 -21.68 14.83
N PHE A 392 24.97 -20.69 14.42
CA PHE A 392 24.45 -19.50 13.75
C PHE A 392 23.78 -19.81 12.42
N ILE A 393 24.42 -20.62 11.57
CA ILE A 393 23.86 -21.00 10.26
C ILE A 393 22.53 -21.74 10.44
N ASN A 394 22.47 -22.70 11.36
CA ASN A 394 21.26 -23.49 11.62
C ASN A 394 20.11 -22.59 12.09
N ILE A 395 20.36 -21.62 12.96
CA ILE A 395 19.34 -20.68 13.44
C ILE A 395 18.83 -19.82 12.27
N VAL A 396 19.74 -19.28 11.46
CA VAL A 396 19.35 -18.46 10.30
C VAL A 396 18.50 -19.28 9.32
N GLU A 397 18.92 -20.52 9.00
CA GLU A 397 18.14 -21.39 8.12
C GLU A 397 16.73 -21.69 8.67
N GLU A 398 16.65 -22.02 9.96
CA GLU A 398 15.37 -22.30 10.63
C GLU A 398 14.45 -21.07 10.60
N LYS A 399 14.94 -19.91 11.01
CA LYS A 399 14.13 -18.68 11.11
C LYS A 399 13.65 -18.20 9.74
N PHE A 400 14.52 -18.26 8.72
CA PHE A 400 14.13 -17.92 7.35
C PHE A 400 13.15 -18.93 6.77
N THR A 401 13.32 -20.23 7.02
CA THR A 401 12.39 -21.27 6.56
C THR A 401 11.02 -21.08 7.21
N ASN A 402 10.97 -20.79 8.49
CA ASN A 402 9.71 -20.53 9.21
C ASN A 402 8.99 -19.28 8.70
N SER A 403 9.74 -18.23 8.33
CA SER A 403 9.18 -16.97 7.85
C SER A 403 8.78 -17.00 6.37
N PHE A 404 9.61 -17.58 5.49
CA PHE A 404 9.48 -17.49 4.03
C PHE A 404 9.20 -18.84 3.34
N GLY A 405 9.11 -19.92 4.11
CA GLY A 405 8.96 -21.29 3.58
C GLY A 405 10.30 -21.91 3.14
N SER A 406 10.24 -23.17 2.68
CA SER A 406 11.44 -23.94 2.30
C SER A 406 12.08 -23.51 0.97
N ASN A 407 11.33 -22.82 0.10
CA ASN A 407 11.80 -22.40 -1.23
C ASN A 407 12.03 -20.88 -1.27
N ILE A 408 13.11 -20.42 -0.63
CA ILE A 408 13.46 -19.00 -0.54
C ILE A 408 14.05 -18.53 -1.86
N LYS A 409 13.39 -17.60 -2.55
CA LYS A 409 13.80 -17.02 -3.85
C LYS A 409 13.70 -15.49 -3.85
N GLY A 410 14.27 -14.88 -4.89
CA GLY A 410 14.11 -13.44 -5.15
C GLY A 410 14.64 -12.56 -4.02
N GLU A 411 13.87 -11.56 -3.61
CA GLU A 411 14.25 -10.56 -2.61
C GLU A 411 14.57 -11.19 -1.25
N ALA A 412 13.79 -12.17 -0.79
CA ALA A 412 14.00 -12.85 0.48
C ALA A 412 15.38 -13.55 0.55
N LEU A 413 15.86 -14.10 -0.58
CA LEU A 413 17.20 -14.70 -0.66
C LEU A 413 18.30 -13.64 -0.52
N ILE A 414 18.14 -12.48 -1.14
CA ILE A 414 19.09 -11.36 -1.05
C ILE A 414 19.14 -10.86 0.40
N ILE A 415 17.99 -10.63 1.01
CA ILE A 415 17.87 -10.20 2.42
C ILE A 415 18.51 -11.22 3.35
N LYS A 416 18.24 -12.52 3.15
CA LYS A 416 18.88 -13.60 3.91
C LYS A 416 20.40 -13.50 3.86
N HIS A 417 20.95 -13.35 2.66
CA HIS A 417 22.39 -13.23 2.49
C HIS A 417 22.96 -11.99 3.19
N GLN A 418 22.30 -10.85 3.06
CA GLN A 418 22.71 -9.58 3.71
C GLN A 418 22.66 -9.70 5.23
N ILE A 419 21.56 -10.21 5.80
CA ILE A 419 21.41 -10.40 7.24
C ILE A 419 22.46 -11.38 7.76
N THR A 420 22.62 -12.54 7.10
CA THR A 420 23.59 -13.56 7.52
C THR A 420 24.99 -12.98 7.61
N LYS A 421 25.45 -12.33 6.54
CA LYS A 421 26.77 -11.70 6.52
C LYS A 421 26.93 -10.66 7.61
N ARG A 422 25.92 -9.81 7.78
CA ARG A 422 25.97 -8.70 8.74
C ARG A 422 25.98 -9.16 10.18
N LEU A 423 25.13 -10.14 10.52
CA LEU A 423 25.09 -10.68 11.88
C LEU A 423 26.33 -11.50 12.20
N GLU A 424 26.88 -12.24 11.23
CA GLU A 424 28.15 -12.94 11.38
C GLU A 424 29.30 -11.97 11.73
N GLU A 425 29.42 -10.86 10.98
CA GLU A 425 30.41 -9.82 11.25
C GLU A 425 30.20 -9.19 12.64
N PHE A 426 28.96 -8.90 13.00
CA PHE A 426 28.60 -8.31 14.29
C PHE A 426 28.94 -9.24 15.46
N ILE A 427 28.53 -10.49 15.42
CA ILE A 427 28.74 -11.44 16.52
C ILE A 427 30.25 -11.68 16.72
N LYS A 428 31.03 -11.85 15.65
CA LYS A 428 32.48 -12.04 15.72
C LYS A 428 33.22 -10.86 16.33
N GLN A 429 32.70 -9.67 16.22
CA GLN A 429 33.34 -8.44 16.69
C GLN A 429 32.73 -7.89 17.97
N TYR A 430 31.74 -8.56 18.52
CA TYR A 430 30.89 -7.98 19.58
C TYR A 430 31.70 -7.61 20.84
N GLU A 431 32.56 -8.49 21.33
CA GLU A 431 33.38 -8.23 22.51
C GLU A 431 34.38 -7.08 22.27
N ASN A 432 34.94 -6.98 21.04
CA ASN A 432 35.80 -5.86 20.66
C ASN A 432 35.01 -4.54 20.62
N LEU A 433 33.77 -4.58 20.17
CA LEU A 433 32.88 -3.41 20.16
C LEU A 433 32.54 -2.94 21.57
N ALA A 434 32.27 -3.86 22.46
CA ALA A 434 32.00 -3.55 23.87
C ALA A 434 33.22 -2.99 24.60
N GLY A 435 34.44 -3.30 24.09
CA GLY A 435 35.72 -2.88 24.68
C GLY A 435 36.04 -3.56 26.02
N THR A 436 35.30 -4.59 26.40
CA THR A 436 35.44 -5.33 27.63
C THR A 436 34.73 -6.67 27.55
N GLU A 437 35.01 -7.56 28.52
CA GLU A 437 34.24 -8.79 28.71
C GLU A 437 32.79 -8.47 28.99
N VAL A 438 31.90 -9.23 28.35
CA VAL A 438 30.45 -9.05 28.40
C VAL A 438 29.80 -10.28 29.01
N GLN A 439 29.00 -10.07 30.03
CA GLN A 439 28.15 -11.09 30.64
C GLN A 439 26.66 -10.82 30.31
N ILE A 440 26.05 -11.65 29.47
CA ILE A 440 24.64 -11.55 29.16
C ILE A 440 23.82 -12.02 30.38
N LEU A 441 22.93 -11.15 30.85
CA LEU A 441 22.06 -11.45 31.99
C LEU A 441 20.67 -11.92 31.51
N GLU A 442 20.02 -11.11 30.68
CA GLU A 442 18.67 -11.35 30.19
C GLU A 442 18.56 -11.03 28.70
N LEU A 443 17.66 -11.75 28.00
CA LEU A 443 17.30 -11.55 26.62
C LEU A 443 15.79 -11.41 26.52
N GLU A 444 15.31 -10.51 25.66
CA GLU A 444 13.88 -10.29 25.39
C GLU A 444 13.06 -10.14 26.68
N LYS A 445 13.65 -9.42 27.66
CA LYS A 445 13.02 -9.26 28.98
C LYS A 445 11.78 -8.41 28.91
N GLU A 446 10.63 -9.01 29.16
CA GLU A 446 9.40 -8.25 29.37
C GLU A 446 9.38 -7.66 30.79
N LEU A 447 9.15 -6.36 30.85
CA LEU A 447 8.98 -5.61 32.09
C LEU A 447 7.59 -4.99 32.13
N SER A 448 6.95 -5.07 33.28
CA SER A 448 5.71 -4.37 33.56
C SER A 448 5.86 -3.62 34.91
N LEU A 449 5.60 -2.34 34.89
CA LEU A 449 5.79 -1.45 36.00
C LEU A 449 4.50 -0.63 36.27
N LYS A 450 4.15 -0.44 37.53
CA LYS A 450 3.20 0.60 37.93
C LYS A 450 3.97 1.63 38.74
N ALA A 451 4.13 2.82 38.18
CA ALA A 451 4.81 3.92 38.84
C ALA A 451 3.84 5.05 39.20
N SER A 452 4.07 5.68 40.34
CA SER A 452 3.32 6.87 40.75
C SER A 452 3.93 8.09 40.08
N ILE A 453 3.14 8.77 39.26
CA ILE A 453 3.53 10.06 38.64
C ILE A 453 2.91 11.18 39.46
N SER A 454 3.71 12.17 39.83
CA SER A 454 3.27 13.30 40.68
C SER A 454 2.00 13.95 40.12
N ASP A 455 1.03 14.24 40.97
CA ASP A 455 -0.27 14.88 40.66
C ASP A 455 -1.21 14.09 39.75
N ILE A 456 -0.85 12.86 39.33
CA ILE A 456 -1.64 12.02 38.42
C ILE A 456 -2.08 10.71 39.09
N GLY A 457 -1.16 10.11 39.87
CA GLY A 457 -1.36 8.82 40.52
C GLY A 457 -0.66 7.67 39.78
N LEU A 458 -1.20 6.46 39.91
CA LEU A 458 -0.57 5.22 39.46
C LEU A 458 -0.80 5.01 37.95
N ILE A 459 0.27 4.90 37.18
CA ILE A 459 0.27 4.69 35.76
C ILE A 459 0.96 3.36 35.41
N SER A 460 0.43 2.64 34.44
CA SER A 460 0.95 1.35 33.99
C SER A 460 1.90 1.53 32.80
N PHE A 461 3.07 0.87 32.87
CA PHE A 461 4.08 0.85 31.83
C PHE A 461 4.41 -0.59 31.45
N LYS A 462 4.64 -0.84 30.17
CA LYS A 462 5.11 -2.14 29.64
C LYS A 462 6.20 -1.92 28.62
N GLY A 463 7.30 -2.67 28.72
CA GLY A 463 8.39 -2.66 27.77
C GLY A 463 8.98 -4.04 27.60
N ARG A 464 9.65 -4.25 26.45
CA ARG A 464 10.47 -5.43 26.19
C ARG A 464 11.87 -4.93 25.82
N ILE A 465 12.86 -5.39 26.55
CA ILE A 465 14.26 -5.02 26.36
C ILE A 465 14.91 -6.16 25.62
N ASP A 466 15.58 -5.88 24.49
CA ASP A 466 16.17 -6.90 23.65
C ASP A 466 17.27 -7.68 24.39
N ARG A 467 18.13 -6.95 25.13
CA ARG A 467 19.21 -7.57 25.89
C ARG A 467 19.63 -6.71 27.08
N ILE A 468 19.86 -7.37 28.21
CA ILE A 468 20.49 -6.79 29.40
C ILE A 468 21.80 -7.52 29.63
N GLU A 469 22.88 -6.78 29.77
CA GLU A 469 24.22 -7.33 29.97
C GLU A 469 24.99 -6.54 30.99
N LYS A 470 25.96 -7.21 31.62
CA LYS A 470 26.92 -6.61 32.53
C LYS A 470 28.26 -6.42 31.80
N ARG A 471 28.79 -5.21 31.90
CA ARG A 471 30.12 -4.82 31.41
C ARG A 471 30.87 -4.25 32.61
N GLN A 472 31.90 -4.98 33.09
CA GLN A 472 32.61 -4.62 34.33
C GLN A 472 31.65 -4.45 35.51
N SER A 473 31.51 -3.21 36.03
CA SER A 473 30.60 -2.86 37.13
C SER A 473 29.28 -2.23 36.67
N GLU A 474 29.06 -2.09 35.36
CA GLU A 474 27.89 -1.43 34.80
C GLU A 474 26.90 -2.41 34.21
N LEU A 475 25.61 -2.09 34.35
CA LEU A 475 24.54 -2.79 33.66
C LEU A 475 24.14 -1.99 32.42
N PHE A 476 24.21 -2.64 31.25
CA PHE A 476 23.84 -2.07 29.96
C PHE A 476 22.52 -2.64 29.47
N ILE A 477 21.65 -1.74 29.02
CA ILE A 477 20.51 -2.07 28.19
C ILE A 477 20.94 -1.94 26.73
N ILE A 478 20.75 -2.99 25.95
CA ILE A 478 21.06 -3.01 24.53
C ILE A 478 19.77 -3.12 23.74
N ASP A 479 19.60 -2.26 22.75
CA ASP A 479 18.53 -2.27 21.77
C ASP A 479 19.12 -2.32 20.36
N TYR A 480 18.66 -3.27 19.54
CA TYR A 480 19.16 -3.48 18.18
C TYR A 480 18.34 -2.71 17.16
N LYS A 481 19.02 -2.08 16.20
CA LYS A 481 18.37 -1.41 15.07
C LYS A 481 19.02 -1.80 13.75
N THR A 482 18.21 -2.20 12.80
CA THR A 482 18.66 -2.52 11.42
C THR A 482 18.95 -1.28 10.58
N SER A 483 18.61 -0.09 11.08
CA SER A 483 18.87 1.20 10.44
C SER A 483 20.34 1.61 10.53
N SER A 484 20.79 2.44 9.57
CA SER A 484 22.08 3.15 9.59
C SER A 484 21.98 4.61 10.07
N LEU A 485 20.77 5.07 10.47
CA LEU A 485 20.53 6.48 10.82
C LEU A 485 21.02 6.83 12.24
N SER A 486 22.33 6.95 12.42
CA SER A 486 22.94 7.21 13.73
C SER A 486 22.44 8.51 14.39
N GLU A 487 22.19 9.57 13.63
CA GLU A 487 21.75 10.88 14.15
C GLU A 487 20.39 10.82 14.86
N LYS A 488 19.53 9.86 14.52
CA LYS A 488 18.22 9.68 15.18
C LYS A 488 18.38 9.25 16.64
N TYR A 489 19.45 8.51 16.94
CA TYR A 489 19.64 7.86 18.23
C TYR A 489 20.67 8.54 19.14
N LYS A 490 21.39 9.53 18.61
CA LYS A 490 22.35 10.32 19.39
C LYS A 490 21.64 11.31 20.29
N VAL A 491 22.07 11.38 21.54
CA VAL A 491 21.63 12.41 22.48
C VAL A 491 22.71 13.50 22.56
N LYS A 492 22.29 14.75 22.39
CA LYS A 492 23.13 15.96 22.45
C LYS A 492 22.92 16.60 23.82
N TRP A 493 23.58 16.06 24.84
CA TRP A 493 23.42 16.52 26.22
C TRP A 493 23.79 18.01 26.43
N ASP A 494 24.70 18.53 25.61
CA ASP A 494 25.07 19.94 25.55
C ASP A 494 23.90 20.88 25.16
N LYS A 495 22.89 20.33 24.51
CA LYS A 495 21.68 21.05 24.07
C LYS A 495 20.46 20.75 24.90
N PHE A 496 20.56 19.84 25.84
CA PHE A 496 19.42 19.44 26.68
C PHE A 496 19.25 20.44 27.82
N ILE A 497 18.10 21.05 27.89
CA ILE A 497 17.65 21.91 29.00
C ILE A 497 16.30 21.35 29.42
N PHE A 498 16.23 20.84 30.67
CA PHE A 498 15.04 20.16 31.16
C PHE A 498 13.81 21.08 31.18
N GLU A 499 13.98 22.34 31.61
CA GLU A 499 12.91 23.33 31.74
C GLU A 499 12.37 23.81 30.41
N ASP A 500 13.10 23.64 29.32
CA ASP A 500 12.70 24.02 27.96
C ASP A 500 12.18 22.82 27.17
N ARG A 501 10.93 22.47 27.39
CA ARG A 501 10.27 21.31 26.78
C ARG A 501 10.30 21.36 25.24
N GLU A 502 10.14 22.53 24.63
CA GLU A 502 10.17 22.68 23.16
C GLU A 502 11.58 22.38 22.59
N ASN A 503 12.60 22.52 23.37
CA ASN A 503 13.99 22.30 22.96
C ASN A 503 14.41 20.82 23.01
N TRP A 504 13.68 19.96 23.70
CA TRP A 504 14.00 18.54 23.82
C TRP A 504 14.18 17.85 22.46
N ALA A 505 13.36 18.20 21.45
CA ALA A 505 13.46 17.65 20.10
C ALA A 505 14.78 18.03 19.38
N LYS A 506 15.54 19.02 19.88
CA LYS A 506 16.90 19.37 19.40
C LYS A 506 17.98 18.54 20.07
N ALA A 507 17.72 18.09 21.31
CA ALA A 507 18.65 17.29 22.08
C ALA A 507 18.55 15.79 21.72
N PHE A 508 17.34 15.27 21.58
CA PHE A 508 17.09 13.86 21.22
C PHE A 508 15.87 13.70 20.35
N LYS A 509 15.82 12.62 19.58
CA LYS A 509 14.73 12.31 18.65
C LYS A 509 13.90 11.09 19.06
N THR A 510 14.36 10.32 20.05
CA THR A 510 13.67 9.15 20.61
C THR A 510 13.89 9.11 22.11
N ILE A 511 12.91 8.65 22.82
CA ILE A 511 12.96 8.46 24.28
C ILE A 511 13.10 6.98 24.66
N GLN A 512 13.31 6.09 23.70
CA GLN A 512 13.30 4.65 23.91
C GLN A 512 14.29 4.21 24.99
N LEU A 513 15.54 4.66 24.93
CA LEU A 513 16.55 4.33 25.95
C LEU A 513 16.20 4.93 27.32
N PHE A 514 15.66 6.15 27.34
CA PHE A 514 15.19 6.77 28.59
C PHE A 514 14.08 5.96 29.24
N PHE A 515 13.15 5.48 28.43
CA PHE A 515 12.04 4.64 28.88
C PHE A 515 12.52 3.32 29.50
N TYR A 516 13.45 2.64 28.83
CA TYR A 516 13.99 1.38 29.34
C TYR A 516 14.80 1.57 30.62
N LEU A 517 15.58 2.64 30.71
CA LEU A 517 16.28 3.00 31.96
C LEU A 517 15.28 3.34 33.08
N PHE A 518 14.21 4.07 32.77
CA PHE A 518 13.12 4.32 33.72
C PHE A 518 12.53 3.01 34.26
N MET A 519 12.26 2.05 33.37
CA MET A 519 11.72 0.74 33.74
C MET A 519 12.66 -0.03 34.67
N LEU A 520 13.96 -0.09 34.33
CA LEU A 520 14.95 -0.80 35.15
C LEU A 520 15.19 -0.11 36.50
N LYS A 521 15.37 1.21 36.48
CA LYS A 521 15.61 2.00 37.70
C LYS A 521 14.52 1.82 38.74
N ASN A 522 13.28 1.67 38.28
CA ASN A 522 12.10 1.48 39.14
C ASN A 522 11.75 -0.01 39.36
N SER A 523 12.64 -0.94 38.94
CA SER A 523 12.49 -2.38 39.20
C SER A 523 13.37 -2.81 40.37
N PRO A 524 12.80 -3.50 41.41
CA PRO A 524 13.56 -3.91 42.59
C PRO A 524 14.75 -4.81 42.32
N GLU A 525 14.78 -5.48 41.14
CA GLU A 525 15.84 -6.44 40.79
C GLU A 525 17.20 -5.75 40.48
N TYR A 526 17.20 -4.44 40.20
CA TYR A 526 18.37 -3.72 39.67
C TYR A 526 18.76 -2.47 40.45
N ASP A 527 18.21 -2.27 41.64
CA ASP A 527 18.23 -1.03 42.45
C ASP A 527 19.65 -0.58 42.90
N SER A 528 20.65 -1.45 42.85
CA SER A 528 22.01 -1.17 43.36
C SER A 528 23.09 -1.05 42.28
N LEU A 529 22.74 -1.13 41.01
CA LEU A 529 23.69 -1.20 39.89
C LEU A 529 23.81 0.13 39.15
N THR A 530 24.99 0.44 38.68
CA THR A 530 25.19 1.57 37.77
C THR A 530 24.60 1.24 36.39
N LEU A 531 23.62 2.03 35.94
CA LEU A 531 22.86 1.77 34.71
C LEU A 531 23.40 2.59 33.53
N ASN A 532 23.44 1.99 32.37
CA ASN A 532 23.65 2.66 31.10
C ASN A 532 22.79 2.00 30.00
N ALA A 533 22.71 2.61 28.83
CA ALA A 533 21.96 2.08 27.71
C ALA A 533 22.66 2.38 26.39
N SER A 534 22.55 1.47 25.44
CA SER A 534 23.12 1.61 24.09
C SER A 534 22.16 1.14 23.02
N ILE A 535 22.22 1.81 21.89
CA ILE A 535 21.65 1.30 20.64
C ILE A 535 22.77 0.75 19.77
N ILE A 536 22.55 -0.44 19.20
CA ILE A 536 23.47 -1.05 18.25
C ILE A 536 22.86 -0.97 16.85
N LEU A 537 23.50 -0.19 15.98
CA LEU A 537 23.08 0.02 14.60
C LEU A 537 23.66 -1.07 13.69
N LEU A 538 22.93 -2.12 13.44
CA LEU A 538 23.33 -3.20 12.56
C LEU A 538 23.42 -2.78 11.08
N GLY A 539 22.76 -1.69 10.68
CA GLY A 539 22.85 -1.10 9.35
C GLY A 539 24.05 -0.18 9.12
N GLU A 540 24.85 0.14 10.16
CA GLU A 540 26.04 1.03 10.04
C GLU A 540 27.16 0.34 9.26
N LYS A 541 27.75 1.02 8.27
CA LYS A 541 28.79 0.42 7.42
C LYS A 541 30.00 -0.04 8.22
N ASP A 542 30.46 0.77 9.16
CA ASP A 542 31.59 0.50 10.03
C ASP A 542 31.07 0.05 11.40
N LEU A 543 31.14 -1.26 11.67
CA LEU A 543 30.68 -1.83 12.93
C LEU A 543 31.39 -1.26 14.17
N THR A 544 32.60 -0.74 14.03
CA THR A 544 33.30 -0.10 15.17
C THR A 544 32.60 1.16 15.66
N LYS A 545 31.71 1.73 14.84
CA LYS A 545 30.88 2.92 15.13
C LYS A 545 29.39 2.58 15.36
N ALA A 546 29.04 1.29 15.35
CA ALA A 546 27.66 0.84 15.43
C ALA A 546 27.05 1.07 16.81
N GLU A 547 27.83 1.11 17.87
CA GLU A 547 27.31 1.32 19.22
C GLU A 547 27.16 2.82 19.54
N ILE A 548 25.96 3.20 19.91
CA ILE A 548 25.62 4.55 20.39
C ILE A 548 25.22 4.46 21.87
N LYS A 549 26.15 4.81 22.75
CA LYS A 549 25.90 4.85 24.20
C LYS A 549 25.13 6.10 24.56
N LEU A 550 24.15 5.95 25.46
CA LEU A 550 23.40 7.08 26.00
C LEU A 550 24.29 8.00 26.84
N PHE A 551 25.10 7.41 27.73
CA PHE A 551 26.10 8.12 28.51
C PHE A 551 27.51 7.68 28.05
N LYS A 552 28.28 8.61 27.48
CA LYS A 552 29.62 8.38 27.00
C LYS A 552 30.69 8.70 28.05
N GLU A 553 30.41 9.71 28.84
CA GLU A 553 31.29 10.24 29.87
C GLU A 553 30.60 10.17 31.24
N GLU A 554 31.42 10.05 32.30
CA GLU A 554 30.93 9.94 33.66
C GLU A 554 30.11 11.18 34.09
N ALA A 555 30.52 12.38 33.64
CA ALA A 555 29.77 13.61 33.87
C ALA A 555 28.36 13.62 33.28
N GLN A 556 28.12 12.86 32.22
CA GLN A 556 26.78 12.77 31.60
C GLN A 556 25.81 11.90 32.41
N ARG A 557 26.31 11.10 33.36
CA ARG A 557 25.47 10.22 34.22
C ARG A 557 24.62 10.98 35.20
N GLU A 558 24.96 12.22 35.54
CA GLU A 558 24.10 13.08 36.36
C GLU A 558 22.72 13.26 35.69
N ASN A 559 22.64 13.14 34.35
CA ASN A 559 21.39 13.21 33.60
C ASN A 559 20.47 12.00 33.86
N LEU A 560 20.94 10.93 34.48
CA LEU A 560 20.08 9.83 34.95
C LEU A 560 18.96 10.32 35.90
N ASN A 561 19.21 11.39 36.64
CA ASN A 561 18.25 12.02 37.53
C ASN A 561 17.07 12.64 36.77
N TYR A 562 17.23 13.04 35.51
CA TYR A 562 16.16 13.62 34.70
C TYR A 562 15.25 12.56 34.06
N ILE A 563 15.61 11.27 34.05
CA ILE A 563 14.83 10.24 33.35
C ILE A 563 13.42 10.13 33.87
N ASP A 564 13.24 10.04 35.18
CA ASP A 564 11.92 9.97 35.82
C ASP A 564 11.10 11.22 35.51
N ALA A 565 11.76 12.39 35.52
CA ALA A 565 11.12 13.66 35.25
C ALA A 565 10.72 13.79 33.76
N ILE A 566 11.55 13.29 32.81
CA ILE A 566 11.22 13.27 31.38
C ILE A 566 9.97 12.43 31.12
N ILE A 567 9.94 11.20 31.64
CA ILE A 567 8.79 10.31 31.48
C ILE A 567 7.55 10.89 32.18
N GLY A 568 7.72 11.39 33.41
CA GLY A 568 6.64 12.04 34.16
C GLY A 568 6.05 13.26 33.46
N THR A 569 6.88 14.09 32.82
CA THR A 569 6.42 15.25 32.04
C THR A 569 5.58 14.82 30.84
N LEU A 570 6.04 13.82 30.07
CA LEU A 570 5.28 13.33 28.92
C LEU A 570 3.92 12.75 29.31
N ILE A 571 3.86 11.97 30.39
CA ILE A 571 2.60 11.43 30.92
C ILE A 571 1.69 12.57 31.40
N THR A 572 2.26 13.58 32.06
CA THR A 572 1.51 14.75 32.51
C THR A 572 0.92 15.54 31.34
N GLU A 573 1.69 15.75 30.27
CA GLU A 573 1.19 16.37 29.05
C GLU A 573 0.07 15.55 28.40
N ILE A 574 0.23 14.22 28.32
CA ILE A 574 -0.80 13.34 27.75
C ILE A 574 -2.10 13.43 28.56
N LEU A 575 -2.03 13.57 29.87
CA LEU A 575 -3.21 13.54 30.75
C LEU A 575 -3.79 14.92 31.09
N LYS A 576 -2.97 15.97 31.11
CA LYS A 576 -3.45 17.31 31.53
C LYS A 576 -3.73 18.25 30.33
N ASN A 577 -3.07 18.09 29.16
CA ASN A 577 -3.37 18.94 28.02
C ASN A 577 -4.80 18.71 27.52
N GLU A 578 -5.51 19.76 27.18
CA GLU A 578 -6.90 19.70 26.74
C GLU A 578 -7.08 19.14 25.33
N GLN A 579 -6.00 19.15 24.52
CA GLN A 579 -6.08 18.72 23.12
C GLN A 579 -4.79 18.06 22.63
N PHE A 580 -4.92 17.28 21.56
CA PHE A 580 -3.80 16.68 20.84
C PHE A 580 -3.38 17.61 19.71
N GLU A 581 -2.23 18.26 19.88
CA GLU A 581 -1.68 19.20 18.88
C GLU A 581 -0.97 18.48 17.74
N PRO A 582 -1.07 18.99 16.50
CA PRO A 582 -0.21 18.52 15.40
C PRO A 582 1.23 18.99 15.62
N THR A 583 2.21 18.16 15.21
CA THR A 583 3.62 18.55 15.29
C THR A 583 3.93 19.81 14.49
N LYS A 584 4.85 20.64 14.99
CA LYS A 584 5.41 21.80 14.29
C LYS A 584 6.51 21.38 13.29
N ASP A 585 7.13 20.20 13.46
CA ASP A 585 8.20 19.70 12.57
C ASP A 585 7.60 18.93 11.38
N LEU A 586 7.52 19.58 10.23
CA LEU A 586 6.99 19.00 8.99
C LEU A 586 7.81 17.82 8.46
N LYS A 587 9.05 17.63 8.93
CA LYS A 587 9.86 16.46 8.55
C LYS A 587 9.27 15.17 9.08
N GLU A 588 8.65 15.21 10.27
CA GLU A 588 7.95 14.07 10.87
C GLU A 588 6.69 13.67 10.07
N CYS A 589 6.13 14.59 9.27
CA CYS A 589 4.95 14.32 8.45
C CYS A 589 5.28 13.60 7.13
N LYS A 590 6.52 13.71 6.62
CA LYS A 590 6.89 13.19 5.30
C LYS A 590 6.60 11.69 5.13
N ASN A 591 6.87 10.90 6.19
CA ASN A 591 6.67 9.45 6.21
C ASN A 591 5.60 9.04 7.24
N CYS A 592 4.64 9.92 7.52
CA CYS A 592 3.58 9.65 8.48
C CYS A 592 2.42 8.91 7.78
N ASP A 593 1.95 7.81 8.36
CA ASP A 593 0.79 7.05 7.86
C ASP A 593 -0.50 7.87 7.79
N TYR A 594 -0.59 8.95 8.58
CA TYR A 594 -1.76 9.84 8.68
C TYR A 594 -1.57 11.16 7.91
N LYS A 595 -0.54 11.28 7.06
CA LYS A 595 -0.27 12.51 6.29
C LYS A 595 -1.47 12.96 5.46
N ASP A 596 -2.18 12.00 4.84
CA ASP A 596 -3.32 12.30 3.98
C ASP A 596 -4.53 12.78 4.81
N VAL A 597 -4.72 12.27 6.03
CA VAL A 597 -5.74 12.76 6.97
C VAL A 597 -5.40 14.17 7.44
N CYS A 598 -4.11 14.45 7.61
CA CYS A 598 -3.61 15.77 8.02
C CYS A 598 -3.42 16.74 6.84
N TRP A 599 -3.53 16.28 5.59
CA TRP A 599 -3.27 17.07 4.37
C TRP A 599 -1.88 17.71 4.37
N ARG A 600 -0.85 16.96 4.80
CA ARG A 600 0.54 17.42 4.91
C ARG A 600 1.52 16.62 4.06
#